data_382d3c971393c212e9aa55cbceaf7bb4
#
_entry.id   382d3c971393c212e9aa55cbceaf7bb4
#
_cell.length_a   1.000
_cell.length_b   1.000
_cell.length_c   1.000
_cell.angle_alpha   90.00
_cell.angle_beta   90.00
_cell.angle_gamma   90.00
#
_symmetry.space_group_name_H-M   'P 1'
#
loop_
_entity.id
_entity.type
_entity.pdbx_description
1 polymer ?
#
loop_
_entity_poly.entity_id
_entity_poly.type
_entity_poly.pdbx_seq_one_letter_code
_entity_poly.pdbx_strand_id
1 'polypeptide(L)'
;MLASCSSQENAAATNGETQLRATAELPVVEGKVRDQFKRDLASSVRAGMRPRVFAKLGDSNIASFNTIYGLGCFKPAFDRFRYLEKTWARYRSVRLPAGYPVPWGSLASAPCARANSFSRFSAATRSGFFSNQLLTQPRQLLAEDPPYPGWAPDPVCPADDTITKCEIDRIRPRYSIISIGVNDQAFLLPTGRAAVERFGGIVSEVRRNGSIPILSTIPPHLDSSAESGNWNYVVEINQAIVSAARSYRVPLINVWRPLASKAMVNFGMEPSGLHLETLGGYDKPGALRRSVDFRPRGLKFGNNRRNLMILQALRRLDREVAELGRSSSSSGPS
;
A
#
# COMPACT_ATOMS: atom_id res chain seq x y z
N MET A 1 41.64 -1.80 -7.93
CA MET A 1 40.63 -2.62 -7.22
C MET A 1 39.23 -1.98 -7.13
N LEU A 2 38.97 -0.83 -7.75
CA LEU A 2 37.65 -0.15 -7.71
C LEU A 2 36.68 -0.57 -8.85
N ALA A 3 37.15 -1.25 -9.88
CA ALA A 3 36.31 -1.64 -11.03
C ALA A 3 35.47 -2.91 -10.83
N SER A 4 35.78 -3.72 -9.79
CA SER A 4 35.04 -4.98 -9.57
C SER A 4 33.76 -4.82 -8.72
N CYS A 5 33.64 -3.77 -7.90
CA CYS A 5 32.43 -3.52 -7.12
C CYS A 5 31.27 -3.04 -8.01
N SER A 6 31.53 -2.13 -8.95
CA SER A 6 30.48 -1.58 -9.83
C SER A 6 29.86 -2.61 -10.78
N SER A 7 30.60 -3.60 -11.20
CA SER A 7 30.09 -4.66 -12.08
C SER A 7 29.20 -5.68 -11.33
N GLN A 8 29.48 -5.94 -10.07
CA GLN A 8 28.64 -6.81 -9.23
C GLN A 8 27.32 -6.14 -8.81
N GLU A 9 27.34 -4.84 -8.47
CA GLU A 9 26.14 -4.08 -8.16
C GLU A 9 25.20 -3.96 -9.35
N ASN A 10 25.75 -3.69 -10.55
CA ASN A 10 24.94 -3.65 -11.78
C ASN A 10 24.35 -5.03 -12.15
N ALA A 11 25.05 -6.12 -11.90
CA ALA A 11 24.54 -7.47 -12.15
C ALA A 11 23.44 -7.86 -11.12
N ALA A 12 23.55 -7.44 -9.88
CA ALA A 12 22.54 -7.68 -8.85
C ALA A 12 21.26 -6.87 -9.12
N ALA A 13 21.39 -5.61 -9.55
CA ALA A 13 20.25 -4.77 -9.93
C ALA A 13 19.50 -5.34 -11.14
N THR A 14 20.20 -5.81 -12.18
CA THR A 14 19.58 -6.44 -13.35
C THR A 14 18.84 -7.73 -13.02
N ASN A 15 19.36 -8.54 -12.11
CA ASN A 15 18.69 -9.75 -11.61
C ASN A 15 17.45 -9.40 -10.78
N GLY A 16 17.53 -8.34 -9.99
CA GLY A 16 16.41 -7.82 -9.19
C GLY A 16 15.25 -7.35 -10.04
N GLU A 17 15.52 -6.53 -11.03
CA GLU A 17 14.49 -6.07 -11.96
C GLU A 17 13.83 -7.22 -12.69
N THR A 18 14.60 -8.21 -13.14
CA THR A 18 14.08 -9.40 -13.83
C THR A 18 13.10 -10.14 -12.93
N GLN A 19 13.43 -10.33 -11.65
CA GLN A 19 12.52 -10.96 -10.68
C GLN A 19 11.24 -10.14 -10.47
N LEU A 20 11.34 -8.82 -10.33
CA LEU A 20 10.19 -7.94 -10.15
C LEU A 20 9.28 -7.94 -11.39
N ARG A 21 9.86 -7.95 -12.58
CA ARG A 21 9.13 -8.04 -13.85
C ARG A 21 8.45 -9.38 -14.03
N ALA A 22 9.04 -10.48 -13.55
CA ALA A 22 8.45 -11.82 -13.56
C ALA A 22 7.34 -11.99 -12.50
N THR A 23 7.33 -11.18 -11.45
CA THR A 23 6.32 -11.24 -10.37
C THR A 23 4.99 -10.65 -10.85
N ALA A 24 3.89 -11.35 -10.61
CA ALA A 24 2.54 -10.93 -11.02
C ALA A 24 2.17 -9.53 -10.46
N GLU A 25 1.47 -8.72 -11.25
CA GLU A 25 1.02 -7.37 -10.86
C GLU A 25 -0.05 -7.41 -9.76
N LEU A 26 -0.94 -8.38 -9.84
CA LEU A 26 -2.07 -8.53 -8.91
C LEU A 26 -1.88 -9.76 -8.04
N PRO A 27 -2.47 -9.79 -6.84
CA PRO A 27 -2.34 -10.91 -5.92
C PRO A 27 -2.64 -12.27 -6.56
N VAL A 28 -1.73 -13.22 -6.42
CA VAL A 28 -1.92 -14.62 -6.75
C VAL A 28 -2.16 -15.37 -5.44
N VAL A 29 -3.35 -15.96 -5.29
CA VAL A 29 -3.76 -16.68 -4.08
C VAL A 29 -3.90 -18.16 -4.41
N GLU A 30 -2.76 -18.85 -4.51
CA GLU A 30 -2.69 -20.26 -4.91
C GLU A 30 -1.74 -21.02 -3.96
N GLY A 31 -1.83 -22.35 -3.92
CA GLY A 31 -0.95 -23.20 -3.13
C GLY A 31 -0.80 -22.72 -1.68
N LYS A 32 0.44 -22.64 -1.20
CA LYS A 32 0.74 -22.23 0.19
C LYS A 32 0.23 -20.84 0.55
N VAL A 33 0.08 -19.92 -0.41
CA VAL A 33 -0.50 -18.59 -0.18
C VAL A 33 -2.00 -18.74 0.08
N ARG A 34 -2.69 -19.59 -0.67
CA ARG A 34 -4.13 -19.87 -0.47
C ARG A 34 -4.39 -20.50 0.89
N ASP A 35 -3.56 -21.47 1.29
CA ASP A 35 -3.69 -22.13 2.59
C ASP A 35 -3.52 -21.12 3.74
N GLN A 36 -2.54 -20.22 3.62
CA GLN A 36 -2.34 -19.18 4.61
C GLN A 36 -3.48 -18.17 4.60
N PHE A 37 -3.93 -17.73 3.44
CA PHE A 37 -5.05 -16.82 3.28
C PHE A 37 -6.33 -17.38 3.91
N LYS A 38 -6.59 -18.69 3.78
CA LYS A 38 -7.71 -19.38 4.43
C LYS A 38 -7.61 -19.30 5.97
N ARG A 39 -6.42 -19.51 6.53
CA ARG A 39 -6.17 -19.37 7.98
C ARG A 39 -6.37 -17.93 8.45
N ASP A 40 -5.80 -16.96 7.72
CA ASP A 40 -5.92 -15.54 8.02
C ASP A 40 -7.39 -15.09 7.94
N LEU A 41 -8.15 -15.59 6.96
CA LEU A 41 -9.58 -15.32 6.81
C LEU A 41 -10.37 -15.86 8.01
N ALA A 42 -10.11 -17.10 8.41
CA ALA A 42 -10.78 -17.69 9.58
C ALA A 42 -10.46 -16.90 10.86
N SER A 43 -9.21 -16.47 11.05
CA SER A 43 -8.82 -15.60 12.16
C SER A 43 -9.52 -14.25 12.10
N SER A 44 -9.57 -13.64 10.92
CA SER A 44 -10.25 -12.36 10.70
C SER A 44 -11.75 -12.41 11.02
N VAL A 45 -12.42 -13.51 10.68
CA VAL A 45 -13.83 -13.74 11.02
C VAL A 45 -14.02 -13.89 12.53
N ARG A 46 -13.18 -14.72 13.18
CA ARG A 46 -13.24 -14.89 14.65
C ARG A 46 -12.97 -13.58 15.39
N ALA A 47 -12.04 -12.78 14.92
CA ALA A 47 -11.74 -11.46 15.47
C ALA A 47 -12.85 -10.42 15.15
N GLY A 48 -13.88 -10.78 14.40
CA GLY A 48 -14.98 -9.91 14.01
C GLY A 48 -14.56 -8.75 13.11
N MET A 49 -13.56 -8.97 12.24
CA MET A 49 -13.12 -7.96 11.29
C MET A 49 -14.20 -7.68 10.24
N ARG A 50 -14.31 -6.42 9.84
CA ARG A 50 -15.39 -5.94 8.96
C ARG A 50 -15.11 -6.30 7.50
N PRO A 51 -15.95 -7.10 6.82
CA PRO A 51 -15.67 -7.66 5.50
C PRO A 51 -15.62 -6.64 4.36
N ARG A 52 -16.07 -5.40 4.59
CA ARG A 52 -16.10 -4.31 3.61
C ARG A 52 -15.24 -3.13 4.02
N VAL A 53 -14.21 -3.41 4.84
CA VAL A 53 -13.26 -2.40 5.33
C VAL A 53 -11.86 -2.89 5.05
N PHE A 54 -11.00 -1.98 4.61
CA PHE A 54 -9.56 -2.18 4.57
C PHE A 54 -8.83 -1.00 5.20
N ALA A 55 -7.67 -1.27 5.79
CA ALA A 55 -6.74 -0.27 6.29
C ALA A 55 -5.65 0.02 5.26
N LYS A 56 -5.07 1.20 5.37
CA LYS A 56 -3.87 1.66 4.66
C LYS A 56 -2.76 1.80 5.67
N LEU A 57 -1.61 1.18 5.43
CA LEU A 57 -0.43 1.24 6.29
C LEU A 57 0.78 1.64 5.43
N GLY A 58 1.49 2.71 5.79
CA GLY A 58 2.69 3.08 5.04
C GLY A 58 3.07 4.56 5.03
N ASP A 59 3.86 4.91 4.02
CA ASP A 59 4.47 6.22 3.82
C ASP A 59 3.64 7.18 2.93
N SER A 60 4.27 8.25 2.45
CA SER A 60 3.65 9.26 1.58
C SER A 60 2.99 8.65 0.34
N ASN A 61 3.53 7.55 -0.17
CA ASN A 61 2.97 6.90 -1.35
C ASN A 61 1.57 6.32 -1.15
N ILE A 62 1.18 5.99 0.09
CA ILE A 62 -0.20 5.55 0.40
C ILE A 62 -0.98 6.59 1.22
N ALA A 63 -0.29 7.51 1.88
CA ALA A 63 -0.90 8.63 2.60
C ALA A 63 -1.39 9.75 1.67
N SER A 64 -0.77 9.91 0.50
CA SER A 64 -1.10 10.96 -0.47
C SER A 64 -2.57 10.97 -0.86
N PHE A 65 -3.14 12.17 -1.00
CA PHE A 65 -4.51 12.38 -1.45
C PHE A 65 -4.81 11.80 -2.83
N ASN A 66 -3.83 11.82 -3.73
CA ASN A 66 -4.01 11.29 -5.08
C ASN A 66 -3.98 9.77 -5.10
N THR A 67 -3.52 9.15 -3.99
CA THR A 67 -3.50 7.71 -3.83
C THR A 67 -4.75 7.23 -3.11
N ILE A 68 -5.62 6.53 -3.81
CA ILE A 68 -6.85 5.89 -3.32
C ILE A 68 -7.90 6.86 -2.78
N TYR A 69 -7.54 7.99 -2.20
CA TYR A 69 -8.47 8.91 -1.52
C TYR A 69 -9.61 9.36 -2.44
N GLY A 70 -9.30 9.69 -3.69
CA GLY A 70 -10.29 10.08 -4.70
C GLY A 70 -11.38 9.03 -4.93
N LEU A 71 -11.07 7.74 -4.74
CA LEU A 71 -12.04 6.64 -4.82
C LEU A 71 -13.12 6.74 -3.73
N GLY A 72 -12.82 7.34 -2.61
CA GLY A 72 -13.79 7.56 -1.55
C GLY A 72 -14.75 8.71 -1.84
N CYS A 73 -14.30 9.70 -2.62
CA CYS A 73 -15.02 10.93 -2.88
C CYS A 73 -15.82 10.90 -4.18
N PHE A 74 -15.24 10.34 -5.23
CA PHE A 74 -15.78 10.42 -6.58
C PHE A 74 -16.03 9.03 -7.16
N LYS A 75 -17.07 8.94 -8.00
CA LYS A 75 -17.27 7.76 -8.84
C LYS A 75 -16.19 7.74 -9.91
N PRO A 76 -15.42 6.64 -10.02
CA PRO A 76 -14.41 6.50 -11.06
C PRO A 76 -15.01 6.52 -12.47
N ALA A 77 -14.24 7.06 -13.41
CA ALA A 77 -14.50 6.85 -14.83
C ALA A 77 -13.96 5.45 -15.21
N PHE A 78 -14.78 4.43 -15.01
CA PHE A 78 -14.36 3.03 -15.10
C PHE A 78 -14.02 2.56 -16.52
N ASP A 79 -14.63 3.11 -17.56
CA ASP A 79 -14.44 2.66 -18.93
C ASP A 79 -14.60 1.11 -19.06
N ARG A 80 -13.62 0.43 -19.66
CA ARG A 80 -13.58 -1.05 -19.76
C ARG A 80 -13.49 -1.78 -18.40
N PHE A 81 -13.25 -1.06 -17.32
CA PHE A 81 -13.15 -1.60 -15.96
C PHE A 81 -14.47 -1.53 -15.17
N ARG A 82 -15.61 -1.37 -15.83
CA ARG A 82 -16.94 -1.34 -15.17
C ARG A 82 -17.21 -2.52 -14.25
N TYR A 83 -16.58 -3.65 -14.49
CA TYR A 83 -16.66 -4.81 -13.61
C TYR A 83 -16.14 -4.58 -12.18
N LEU A 84 -15.43 -3.46 -11.93
CA LEU A 84 -14.96 -3.04 -10.61
C LEU A 84 -15.98 -2.18 -9.84
N GLU A 85 -17.04 -1.71 -10.47
CA GLU A 85 -18.00 -0.79 -9.86
C GLU A 85 -18.62 -1.37 -8.59
N LYS A 86 -18.99 -2.66 -8.59
CA LYS A 86 -19.51 -3.35 -7.40
C LYS A 86 -18.49 -3.40 -6.27
N THR A 87 -17.21 -3.66 -6.56
CA THR A 87 -16.14 -3.68 -5.57
C THR A 87 -15.93 -2.29 -4.99
N TRP A 88 -15.83 -1.26 -5.83
CA TRP A 88 -15.71 0.13 -5.40
C TRP A 88 -16.87 0.53 -4.48
N ALA A 89 -18.12 0.32 -4.90
CA ALA A 89 -19.30 0.67 -4.13
C ALA A 89 -19.32 -0.04 -2.76
N ARG A 90 -18.92 -1.33 -2.72
CA ARG A 90 -18.85 -2.15 -1.52
C ARG A 90 -17.97 -1.52 -0.42
N TYR A 91 -16.77 -1.06 -0.77
CA TYR A 91 -15.84 -0.47 0.21
C TYR A 91 -16.15 1.00 0.50
N ARG A 92 -16.68 1.74 -0.48
CA ARG A 92 -17.08 3.13 -0.32
C ARG A 92 -18.29 3.30 0.58
N SER A 93 -19.21 2.35 0.58
CA SER A 93 -20.49 2.44 1.32
C SER A 93 -20.33 2.38 2.84
N VAL A 94 -19.21 1.88 3.35
CA VAL A 94 -19.02 1.72 4.78
C VAL A 94 -18.46 3.01 5.38
N ARG A 95 -19.27 3.62 6.26
CA ARG A 95 -18.84 4.79 7.02
C ARG A 95 -17.84 4.36 8.11
N LEU A 96 -16.73 5.08 8.20
CA LEU A 96 -15.70 4.91 9.21
C LEU A 96 -15.61 6.14 10.11
N PRO A 97 -15.05 6.02 11.32
CA PRO A 97 -14.68 7.17 12.13
C PRO A 97 -13.78 8.11 11.32
N ALA A 98 -13.83 9.40 11.60
CA ALA A 98 -12.88 10.33 11.01
C ALA A 98 -11.46 9.83 11.29
N GLY A 99 -10.60 9.94 10.29
CA GLY A 99 -9.19 9.66 10.44
C GLY A 99 -8.44 10.83 11.05
N TYR A 100 -7.15 10.80 10.93
CA TYR A 100 -6.25 11.83 11.38
C TYR A 100 -6.59 13.18 10.75
N PRO A 101 -6.53 14.32 11.47
CA PRO A 101 -6.55 15.62 10.85
C PRO A 101 -5.31 15.73 9.95
N VAL A 102 -5.52 16.17 8.72
CA VAL A 102 -4.43 16.32 7.75
C VAL A 102 -3.63 17.55 8.11
N PRO A 103 -2.32 17.45 8.30
CA PRO A 103 -1.49 18.61 8.60
C PRO A 103 -1.37 19.61 7.42
N TRP A 104 -1.84 19.23 6.25
CA TRP A 104 -1.71 20.00 5.01
C TRP A 104 -2.97 20.82 4.77
N GLY A 105 -2.97 22.03 5.33
CA GLY A 105 -4.09 22.96 5.44
C GLY A 105 -4.89 23.30 4.17
N SER A 106 -4.48 22.89 2.98
CA SER A 106 -5.18 23.19 1.73
C SER A 106 -6.28 22.22 1.34
N LEU A 107 -6.41 21.09 2.02
CA LEU A 107 -7.38 20.04 1.71
C LEU A 107 -8.42 19.80 2.83
N ALA A 108 -8.48 20.66 3.83
CA ALA A 108 -9.56 20.69 4.83
C ALA A 108 -10.95 20.83 4.19
N SER A 109 -11.02 21.32 2.96
CA SER A 109 -12.21 21.37 2.10
C SER A 109 -12.37 20.12 1.20
N ALA A 110 -11.69 19.01 1.51
CA ALA A 110 -11.77 17.83 0.68
C ALA A 110 -13.22 17.33 0.57
N PRO A 111 -13.68 17.04 -0.65
CA PRO A 111 -15.10 16.86 -0.97
C PRO A 111 -15.71 15.55 -0.47
N CYS A 112 -14.98 14.78 0.32
CA CYS A 112 -15.50 13.59 0.97
C CYS A 112 -16.21 13.94 2.27
N ALA A 113 -17.50 14.18 2.20
CA ALA A 113 -18.34 14.43 3.37
C ALA A 113 -18.33 13.29 4.41
N ARG A 114 -17.80 12.12 4.07
CA ARG A 114 -17.80 10.93 4.94
C ARG A 114 -16.54 10.11 4.73
N ALA A 115 -15.84 9.76 5.83
CA ALA A 115 -14.72 8.85 5.79
C ALA A 115 -15.17 7.41 5.49
N ASN A 116 -14.44 6.74 4.61
CA ASN A 116 -14.56 5.33 4.26
C ASN A 116 -13.14 4.76 4.07
N SER A 117 -12.99 3.47 3.75
CA SER A 117 -11.66 2.85 3.62
C SER A 117 -10.73 3.57 2.63
N PHE A 118 -11.28 4.17 1.57
CA PHE A 118 -10.47 4.91 0.60
C PHE A 118 -10.07 6.29 1.13
N SER A 119 -11.01 7.06 1.69
CA SER A 119 -10.83 8.47 2.04
C SER A 119 -10.46 8.73 3.50
N ARG A 120 -10.39 7.69 4.33
CA ARG A 120 -9.92 7.84 5.70
C ARG A 120 -8.41 8.09 5.74
N PHE A 121 -7.98 9.03 6.57
CA PHE A 121 -6.58 9.16 6.98
C PHE A 121 -6.30 8.15 8.08
N SER A 122 -5.45 7.18 7.78
CA SER A 122 -5.07 6.14 8.71
C SER A 122 -4.05 6.66 9.73
N ALA A 123 -4.17 6.26 10.99
CA ALA A 123 -3.14 6.51 12.00
C ALA A 123 -1.80 5.87 11.62
N ALA A 124 -1.83 4.81 10.83
CA ALA A 124 -0.66 4.08 10.36
C ALA A 124 -0.20 4.50 8.94
N THR A 125 -0.59 5.69 8.47
CA THR A 125 -0.05 6.26 7.23
C THR A 125 0.45 7.67 7.44
N ARG A 126 1.68 7.94 6.97
CA ARG A 126 2.26 9.28 7.06
C ARG A 126 3.33 9.51 6.00
N SER A 127 3.43 10.77 5.56
CA SER A 127 4.58 11.22 4.78
C SER A 127 5.86 11.10 5.60
N GLY A 128 6.91 10.55 5.01
CA GLY A 128 8.20 10.37 5.67
C GLY A 128 8.34 9.12 6.53
N PHE A 129 7.28 8.34 6.75
CA PHE A 129 7.40 7.09 7.49
C PHE A 129 8.38 6.12 6.82
N PHE A 130 9.20 5.50 7.64
CA PHE A 130 10.01 4.34 7.30
C PHE A 130 9.46 3.07 7.98
N SER A 131 9.85 1.92 7.50
CA SER A 131 9.15 0.66 7.79
C SER A 131 9.09 0.29 9.27
N ASN A 132 10.13 0.59 10.06
CA ASN A 132 10.14 0.33 11.50
C ASN A 132 9.01 1.05 12.25
N GLN A 133 8.63 2.25 11.78
CA GLN A 133 7.64 3.07 12.48
C GLN A 133 6.25 2.45 12.50
N LEU A 134 5.93 1.54 11.58
CA LEU A 134 4.67 0.78 11.64
C LEU A 134 4.56 -0.13 12.87
N LEU A 135 5.70 -0.49 13.47
CA LEU A 135 5.78 -1.34 14.67
C LEU A 135 6.07 -0.53 15.94
N THR A 136 6.20 0.78 15.81
CA THR A 136 6.58 1.67 16.91
C THR A 136 5.33 2.18 17.65
N GLN A 137 5.47 2.38 18.95
CA GLN A 137 4.42 2.96 19.79
C GLN A 137 4.35 4.49 19.60
N PRO A 138 3.17 5.12 19.67
CA PRO A 138 3.01 6.57 19.54
C PRO A 138 3.94 7.38 20.44
N ARG A 139 4.12 6.96 21.70
CA ARG A 139 5.02 7.64 22.65
C ARG A 139 6.49 7.63 22.23
N GLN A 140 6.95 6.56 21.56
CA GLN A 140 8.32 6.47 21.06
C GLN A 140 8.52 7.37 19.85
N LEU A 141 7.54 7.42 18.95
CA LEU A 141 7.56 8.32 17.80
C LEU A 141 7.58 9.81 18.21
N LEU A 142 7.03 10.14 19.38
CA LEU A 142 7.10 11.50 19.96
C LEU A 142 8.45 11.83 20.58
N ALA A 143 9.14 10.83 21.11
CA ALA A 143 10.44 10.98 21.73
C ALA A 143 11.58 11.08 20.71
N GLU A 144 11.39 10.57 19.48
CA GLU A 144 12.34 10.70 18.38
C GLU A 144 12.31 12.12 17.85
N ASP A 145 13.41 12.85 18.05
CA ASP A 145 13.61 14.27 17.74
C ASP A 145 13.75 14.55 16.23
N PRO A 146 13.31 15.73 15.76
CA PRO A 146 12.07 16.40 16.15
C PRO A 146 10.87 15.72 15.49
N PRO A 147 9.72 15.72 16.13
CA PRO A 147 8.53 15.23 15.47
C PRO A 147 8.33 16.07 14.20
N TYR A 148 8.17 15.41 13.06
CA TYR A 148 7.87 16.10 11.80
C TYR A 148 6.79 17.16 12.05
N PRO A 149 6.97 18.42 11.58
CA PRO A 149 6.03 19.50 11.85
C PRO A 149 4.59 19.05 11.50
N GLY A 150 3.68 19.17 12.47
CA GLY A 150 2.28 18.82 12.31
C GLY A 150 1.91 17.37 12.60
N TRP A 151 2.84 16.54 13.12
CA TRP A 151 2.46 15.23 13.65
C TRP A 151 2.17 15.34 15.14
N ALA A 152 0.93 15.08 15.51
CA ALA A 152 0.56 14.69 16.84
C ALA A 152 0.08 13.24 16.79
N PRO A 153 0.41 12.37 17.76
CA PRO A 153 -0.19 11.05 17.82
C PRO A 153 -1.70 11.22 17.83
N ASP A 154 -2.41 10.29 17.21
CA ASP A 154 -3.86 10.27 17.35
C ASP A 154 -4.14 10.14 18.87
N PRO A 155 -4.76 11.12 19.52
CA PRO A 155 -5.04 11.07 20.96
C PRO A 155 -5.91 9.88 21.36
N VAL A 156 -6.44 9.17 20.38
CA VAL A 156 -7.26 7.96 20.53
C VAL A 156 -6.42 6.68 20.49
N CYS A 157 -5.13 6.75 20.07
CA CYS A 157 -4.25 5.59 20.11
C CYS A 157 -3.73 5.37 21.53
N PRO A 158 -3.95 4.18 22.13
CA PRO A 158 -3.30 3.83 23.38
C PRO A 158 -1.78 3.96 23.27
N ALA A 159 -1.15 4.52 24.31
CA ALA A 159 0.27 4.83 24.30
C ALA A 159 1.17 3.59 24.11
N ASP A 160 0.68 2.42 24.50
CA ASP A 160 1.41 1.16 24.45
C ASP A 160 1.10 0.30 23.21
N ASP A 161 0.12 0.68 22.40
CA ASP A 161 -0.20 0.00 21.16
C ASP A 161 0.75 0.47 20.04
N THR A 162 1.07 -0.41 19.10
CA THR A 162 1.71 0.04 17.87
C THR A 162 0.73 0.88 17.06
N ILE A 163 1.24 1.79 16.20
CA ILE A 163 0.35 2.56 15.33
C ILE A 163 -0.44 1.65 14.37
N THR A 164 0.12 0.51 13.98
CA THR A 164 -0.56 -0.53 13.19
C THR A 164 -1.73 -1.14 13.96
N LYS A 165 -1.49 -1.54 15.21
CA LYS A 165 -2.55 -2.08 16.09
C LYS A 165 -3.66 -1.08 16.31
N CYS A 166 -3.31 0.17 16.65
CA CYS A 166 -4.27 1.25 16.85
C CYS A 166 -5.22 1.43 15.65
N GLU A 167 -4.67 1.50 14.42
CA GLU A 167 -5.51 1.64 13.23
C GLU A 167 -6.41 0.42 13.02
N ILE A 168 -5.88 -0.80 13.22
CA ILE A 168 -6.65 -2.03 13.05
C ILE A 168 -7.80 -2.11 14.07
N ASP A 169 -7.55 -1.82 15.32
CA ASP A 169 -8.59 -1.85 16.37
C ASP A 169 -9.68 -0.82 16.12
N ARG A 170 -9.28 0.35 15.64
CA ARG A 170 -10.20 1.46 15.39
C ARG A 170 -11.20 1.22 14.28
N ILE A 171 -10.81 0.56 13.20
CA ILE A 171 -11.70 0.35 12.05
C ILE A 171 -12.03 -1.10 11.75
N ARG A 172 -11.36 -2.04 12.41
CA ARG A 172 -11.52 -3.49 12.31
C ARG A 172 -11.52 -3.98 10.86
N PRO A 173 -10.47 -3.73 10.09
CA PRO A 173 -10.42 -3.99 8.67
C PRO A 173 -10.21 -5.48 8.40
N ARG A 174 -10.92 -6.05 7.41
CA ARG A 174 -10.57 -7.40 6.92
C ARG A 174 -9.19 -7.42 6.30
N TYR A 175 -8.84 -6.42 5.53
CA TYR A 175 -7.56 -6.33 4.82
C TYR A 175 -6.75 -5.13 5.31
N SER A 176 -5.43 -5.30 5.40
CA SER A 176 -4.48 -4.21 5.64
C SER A 176 -3.48 -4.15 4.48
N ILE A 177 -3.55 -3.08 3.69
CA ILE A 177 -2.62 -2.85 2.57
C ILE A 177 -1.39 -2.14 3.11
N ILE A 178 -0.25 -2.80 2.99
CA ILE A 178 1.05 -2.33 3.50
C ILE A 178 1.86 -1.84 2.30
N SER A 179 2.14 -0.55 2.24
CA SER A 179 2.92 0.09 1.18
C SER A 179 3.89 1.09 1.82
N ILE A 180 5.10 0.62 2.09
CA ILE A 180 6.13 1.35 2.83
C ILE A 180 7.51 0.90 2.37
N GLY A 181 8.52 1.73 2.61
CA GLY A 181 9.92 1.41 2.37
C GLY A 181 10.66 2.42 1.50
N VAL A 182 9.99 3.40 0.89
CA VAL A 182 10.66 4.40 0.06
C VAL A 182 11.61 5.29 0.88
N ASN A 183 11.27 5.54 2.14
CA ASN A 183 12.08 6.38 3.02
C ASN A 183 13.15 5.59 3.81
N ASP A 184 13.14 4.26 3.74
CA ASP A 184 14.08 3.43 4.52
C ASP A 184 15.54 3.75 4.20
N GLN A 185 15.86 4.18 2.98
CA GLN A 185 17.17 4.61 2.55
C GLN A 185 17.67 5.85 3.33
N ALA A 186 16.81 6.85 3.47
CA ALA A 186 17.15 8.08 4.17
C ALA A 186 17.47 7.84 5.66
N PHE A 187 16.99 6.75 6.22
CA PHE A 187 17.24 6.31 7.59
C PHE A 187 18.25 5.16 7.67
N LEU A 188 18.98 4.90 6.59
CA LEU A 188 20.05 3.88 6.50
C LEU A 188 19.57 2.49 6.95
N LEU A 189 18.29 2.17 6.74
CA LEU A 189 17.78 0.86 7.11
C LEU A 189 18.32 -0.20 6.13
N PRO A 190 18.81 -1.35 6.66
CA PRO A 190 19.43 -2.36 5.82
C PRO A 190 18.43 -3.00 4.86
N THR A 191 18.91 -3.33 3.66
CA THR A 191 18.21 -4.10 2.63
C THR A 191 18.36 -5.62 2.85
N GLY A 192 18.07 -6.42 1.85
CA GLY A 192 18.29 -7.85 1.87
C GLY A 192 17.50 -8.58 2.97
N ARG A 193 18.15 -9.49 3.68
CA ARG A 193 17.50 -10.34 4.70
C ARG A 193 16.87 -9.55 5.84
N ALA A 194 17.54 -8.51 6.31
CA ALA A 194 17.03 -7.68 7.40
C ALA A 194 15.74 -6.95 6.99
N ALA A 195 15.64 -6.50 5.74
CA ALA A 195 14.40 -5.94 5.22
C ALA A 195 13.28 -7.00 5.13
N VAL A 196 13.59 -8.22 4.70
CA VAL A 196 12.60 -9.33 4.68
C VAL A 196 12.04 -9.60 6.09
N GLU A 197 12.91 -9.64 7.10
CA GLU A 197 12.52 -9.85 8.49
C GLU A 197 11.66 -8.69 9.03
N ARG A 198 12.01 -7.46 8.67
CA ARG A 198 11.28 -6.24 9.04
C ARG A 198 9.87 -6.23 8.44
N PHE A 199 9.73 -6.50 7.15
CA PHE A 199 8.40 -6.66 6.52
C PHE A 199 7.62 -7.83 7.11
N GLY A 200 8.31 -8.91 7.47
CA GLY A 200 7.73 -10.05 8.18
C GLY A 200 7.19 -9.69 9.56
N GLY A 201 7.87 -8.81 10.29
CA GLY A 201 7.40 -8.23 11.54
C GLY A 201 6.07 -7.48 11.36
N ILE A 202 5.97 -6.62 10.33
CA ILE A 202 4.75 -5.89 10.02
C ILE A 202 3.60 -6.84 9.65
N VAL A 203 3.87 -7.84 8.81
CA VAL A 203 2.89 -8.89 8.45
C VAL A 203 2.39 -9.62 9.70
N SER A 204 3.29 -9.96 10.61
CA SER A 204 2.98 -10.67 11.85
C SER A 204 2.14 -9.82 12.79
N GLU A 205 2.42 -8.51 12.87
CA GLU A 205 1.64 -7.56 13.65
C GLU A 205 0.21 -7.45 13.13
N VAL A 206 0.05 -7.29 11.81
CA VAL A 206 -1.28 -7.23 11.17
C VAL A 206 -2.09 -8.49 11.44
N ARG A 207 -1.47 -9.68 11.32
CA ARG A 207 -2.12 -10.97 11.60
C ARG A 207 -2.53 -11.12 13.06
N ARG A 208 -1.64 -10.75 13.97
CA ARG A 208 -1.88 -10.83 15.42
C ARG A 208 -3.10 -10.02 15.83
N ASN A 209 -3.33 -8.91 15.15
CA ASN A 209 -4.50 -8.05 15.34
C ASN A 209 -5.71 -8.45 14.45
N GLY A 210 -5.70 -9.64 13.84
CA GLY A 210 -6.85 -10.24 13.16
C GLY A 210 -7.12 -9.75 11.75
N SER A 211 -6.31 -8.85 11.18
CA SER A 211 -6.45 -8.40 9.80
C SER A 211 -5.62 -9.27 8.84
N ILE A 212 -6.05 -9.36 7.58
CA ILE A 212 -5.33 -10.08 6.52
C ILE A 212 -4.32 -9.12 5.89
N PRO A 213 -3.01 -9.36 6.01
CA PRO A 213 -2.00 -8.50 5.42
C PRO A 213 -1.92 -8.67 3.91
N ILE A 214 -1.73 -7.55 3.20
CA ILE A 214 -1.47 -7.48 1.77
C ILE A 214 -0.23 -6.61 1.59
N LEU A 215 0.87 -7.17 1.13
CA LEU A 215 2.06 -6.38 0.81
C LEU A 215 1.91 -5.70 -0.55
N SER A 216 2.46 -4.51 -0.66
CA SER A 216 2.58 -3.79 -1.94
C SER A 216 4.04 -3.41 -2.15
N THR A 217 4.59 -3.67 -3.34
CA THR A 217 5.85 -3.05 -3.72
C THR A 217 5.69 -1.54 -3.74
N ILE A 218 6.79 -0.82 -3.56
CA ILE A 218 6.82 0.63 -3.71
C ILE A 218 7.00 0.99 -5.19
N PRO A 219 6.47 2.15 -5.64
CA PRO A 219 6.65 2.59 -7.02
C PRO A 219 8.11 2.89 -7.33
N PRO A 220 8.49 3.02 -8.60
CA PRO A 220 9.80 3.56 -8.97
C PRO A 220 10.05 4.90 -8.28
N HIS A 221 11.28 5.14 -7.92
CA HIS A 221 11.73 6.40 -7.34
C HIS A 221 12.80 6.97 -8.25
N LEU A 222 12.49 8.10 -8.86
CA LEU A 222 13.40 8.80 -9.75
C LEU A 222 13.57 10.19 -9.13
N ASP A 223 14.60 10.39 -8.36
CA ASP A 223 15.02 11.76 -8.16
C ASP A 223 15.81 12.25 -9.39
N SER A 224 15.94 13.56 -9.50
CA SER A 224 16.64 14.22 -10.62
C SER A 224 18.12 13.82 -10.72
N SER A 225 18.64 13.08 -9.77
CA SER A 225 19.93 12.42 -9.76
C SER A 225 19.76 10.91 -9.94
N ALA A 226 19.46 10.47 -11.16
CA ALA A 226 19.48 9.03 -11.50
C ALA A 226 20.84 8.35 -11.16
N GLU A 227 21.85 9.15 -10.89
CA GLU A 227 23.18 8.77 -10.39
C GLU A 227 23.19 8.47 -8.88
N SER A 228 22.12 8.82 -8.14
CA SER A 228 22.08 8.73 -6.66
C SER A 228 21.92 7.32 -6.10
N GLY A 229 21.75 6.30 -6.93
CA GLY A 229 21.51 4.93 -6.48
C GLY A 229 20.08 4.64 -6.00
N ASN A 230 19.17 5.63 -6.00
CA ASN A 230 17.79 5.48 -5.53
C ASN A 230 17.02 4.41 -6.32
N TRP A 231 17.29 4.28 -7.62
CA TRP A 231 16.69 3.22 -8.42
C TRP A 231 17.09 1.83 -7.92
N ASN A 232 18.37 1.59 -7.69
CA ASN A 232 18.89 0.31 -7.20
C ASN A 232 18.33 -0.02 -5.82
N TYR A 233 18.29 0.97 -4.93
CA TYR A 233 17.69 0.83 -3.61
C TYR A 233 16.21 0.42 -3.69
N VAL A 234 15.42 1.06 -4.55
CA VAL A 234 14.01 0.71 -4.75
C VAL A 234 13.87 -0.71 -5.29
N VAL A 235 14.75 -1.16 -6.18
CA VAL A 235 14.77 -2.54 -6.67
C VAL A 235 15.06 -3.51 -5.53
N GLU A 236 16.06 -3.25 -4.70
CA GLU A 236 16.42 -4.11 -3.56
C GLU A 236 15.31 -4.19 -2.51
N ILE A 237 14.71 -3.07 -2.14
CA ILE A 237 13.58 -3.03 -1.20
C ILE A 237 12.38 -3.79 -1.78
N ASN A 238 12.08 -3.62 -3.05
CA ASN A 238 11.01 -4.36 -3.70
C ASN A 238 11.28 -5.86 -3.77
N GLN A 239 12.53 -6.28 -3.96
CA GLN A 239 12.93 -7.69 -3.84
C GLN A 239 12.70 -8.21 -2.43
N ALA A 240 13.03 -7.44 -1.40
CA ALA A 240 12.77 -7.82 -0.01
C ALA A 240 11.27 -7.93 0.26
N ILE A 241 10.44 -7.03 -0.25
CA ILE A 241 8.97 -7.09 -0.15
C ILE A 241 8.43 -8.36 -0.84
N VAL A 242 8.90 -8.68 -2.06
CA VAL A 242 8.50 -9.91 -2.77
C VAL A 242 8.94 -11.15 -2.01
N SER A 243 10.15 -11.15 -1.46
CA SER A 243 10.68 -12.25 -0.67
C SER A 243 9.91 -12.43 0.64
N ALA A 244 9.56 -11.34 1.32
CA ALA A 244 8.70 -11.37 2.49
C ALA A 244 7.29 -11.91 2.14
N ALA A 245 6.70 -11.47 1.03
CA ALA A 245 5.41 -11.98 0.59
C ALA A 245 5.42 -13.51 0.38
N ARG A 246 6.49 -14.04 -0.20
CA ARG A 246 6.68 -15.48 -0.40
C ARG A 246 6.91 -16.21 0.93
N SER A 247 7.82 -15.71 1.78
CA SER A 247 8.21 -16.33 3.05
C SER A 247 7.04 -16.38 4.04
N TYR A 248 6.30 -15.29 4.14
CA TYR A 248 5.15 -15.15 5.03
C TYR A 248 3.81 -15.54 4.36
N ARG A 249 3.85 -15.94 3.07
CA ARG A 249 2.70 -16.46 2.31
C ARG A 249 1.53 -15.48 2.32
N VAL A 250 1.78 -14.24 1.94
CA VAL A 250 0.77 -13.18 1.88
C VAL A 250 0.52 -12.73 0.43
N PRO A 251 -0.70 -12.28 0.13
CA PRO A 251 -0.99 -11.65 -1.15
C PRO A 251 -0.10 -10.43 -1.40
N LEU A 252 0.33 -10.24 -2.65
CA LEU A 252 1.20 -9.15 -3.06
C LEU A 252 0.57 -8.35 -4.20
N ILE A 253 0.63 -7.02 -4.11
CA ILE A 253 0.34 -6.08 -5.19
C ILE A 253 1.70 -5.57 -5.71
N ASN A 254 2.08 -5.93 -6.91
CA ASN A 254 3.33 -5.47 -7.52
C ASN A 254 3.09 -4.20 -8.33
N VAL A 255 2.99 -3.05 -7.64
CA VAL A 255 2.80 -1.75 -8.30
C VAL A 255 4.04 -1.30 -9.08
N TRP A 256 5.24 -1.76 -8.69
CA TRP A 256 6.49 -1.43 -9.37
C TRP A 256 6.47 -1.88 -10.83
N ARG A 257 6.02 -3.11 -11.10
CA ARG A 257 6.09 -3.70 -12.43
C ARG A 257 5.46 -2.86 -13.55
N PRO A 258 4.19 -2.43 -13.46
CA PRO A 258 3.60 -1.61 -14.51
C PRO A 258 4.09 -0.17 -14.50
N LEU A 259 4.64 0.33 -13.39
CA LEU A 259 5.11 1.70 -13.24
C LEU A 259 6.58 1.88 -13.66
N ALA A 260 7.36 0.80 -13.67
CA ALA A 260 8.78 0.82 -14.06
C ALA A 260 9.02 0.72 -15.57
N SER A 261 7.99 0.82 -16.40
CA SER A 261 8.17 0.96 -17.85
C SER A 261 8.67 2.35 -18.21
N LYS A 262 9.50 2.48 -19.28
CA LYS A 262 10.04 3.78 -19.72
C LYS A 262 8.95 4.84 -19.91
N ALA A 263 7.80 4.46 -20.48
CA ALA A 263 6.68 5.38 -20.66
C ALA A 263 6.07 5.83 -19.33
N MET A 264 5.93 4.94 -18.36
CA MET A 264 5.38 5.28 -17.06
C MET A 264 6.36 6.07 -16.20
N VAL A 265 7.64 5.78 -16.29
CA VAL A 265 8.70 6.55 -15.65
C VAL A 265 8.66 8.02 -16.09
N ASN A 266 8.42 8.27 -17.39
CA ASN A 266 8.37 9.64 -17.91
C ASN A 266 7.05 10.38 -17.62
N PHE A 267 5.91 9.68 -17.53
CA PHE A 267 4.58 10.29 -17.39
C PHE A 267 3.86 9.88 -16.09
N GLY A 268 4.33 8.85 -15.43
CA GLY A 268 3.71 8.32 -14.23
C GLY A 268 4.23 8.92 -12.92
N MET A 269 5.38 9.61 -12.97
CA MET A 269 6.00 10.27 -11.81
C MET A 269 5.85 11.78 -11.91
N GLU A 270 5.70 12.44 -10.77
CA GLU A 270 5.77 13.89 -10.70
C GLU A 270 7.23 14.40 -10.92
N PRO A 271 7.45 15.69 -11.21
CA PRO A 271 8.78 16.18 -11.62
C PRO A 271 9.91 15.92 -10.62
N SER A 272 9.64 15.82 -9.33
CA SER A 272 10.68 15.49 -8.33
C SER A 272 11.06 14.01 -8.34
N GLY A 273 10.28 13.16 -9.01
CA GLY A 273 10.51 11.72 -9.06
C GLY A 273 10.21 10.94 -7.78
N LEU A 274 9.70 11.61 -6.74
CA LEU A 274 9.40 11.01 -5.43
C LEU A 274 8.02 10.36 -5.39
N HIS A 275 7.02 10.98 -6.02
CA HIS A 275 5.64 10.56 -5.96
C HIS A 275 5.09 10.27 -7.35
N LEU A 276 4.00 9.54 -7.37
CA LEU A 276 3.29 9.24 -8.60
C LEU A 276 2.50 10.45 -9.09
N GLU A 277 2.59 10.72 -10.39
CA GLU A 277 1.84 11.80 -11.05
C GLU A 277 0.36 11.45 -11.21
N THR A 278 -0.47 12.47 -11.30
CA THR A 278 -1.92 12.39 -11.51
C THR A 278 -2.28 13.10 -12.81
N LEU A 279 -3.27 12.60 -13.52
CA LEU A 279 -3.80 13.24 -14.73
C LEU A 279 -4.05 14.74 -14.50
N GLY A 280 -3.33 15.58 -15.20
CA GLY A 280 -3.43 17.04 -15.13
C GLY A 280 -2.73 17.70 -13.96
N GLY A 281 -1.77 17.02 -13.33
CA GLY A 281 -0.90 17.55 -12.28
C GLY A 281 -1.28 17.09 -10.88
N TYR A 282 -0.29 16.61 -10.15
CA TYR A 282 -0.40 16.08 -8.80
C TYR A 282 -0.94 17.13 -7.80
N ASP A 283 -0.49 18.36 -7.90
CA ASP A 283 -0.78 19.49 -7.00
C ASP A 283 -1.87 20.44 -7.55
N LYS A 284 -2.40 20.19 -8.74
CA LYS A 284 -3.32 21.10 -9.41
C LYS A 284 -4.76 20.95 -8.92
N PRO A 285 -5.57 22.03 -8.93
CA PRO A 285 -6.99 21.95 -8.59
C PRO A 285 -7.70 20.82 -9.35
N GLY A 286 -8.48 20.03 -8.63
CA GLY A 286 -9.20 18.88 -9.20
C GLY A 286 -8.37 17.61 -9.42
N ALA A 287 -7.09 17.56 -9.04
CA ALA A 287 -6.24 16.38 -9.11
C ALA A 287 -6.93 15.16 -8.47
N LEU A 288 -7.52 15.33 -7.30
CA LEU A 288 -8.25 14.30 -6.57
C LEU A 288 -9.35 13.63 -7.42
N ARG A 289 -10.13 14.40 -8.15
CA ARG A 289 -11.16 13.86 -9.05
C ARG A 289 -10.54 13.17 -10.27
N ARG A 290 -9.44 13.72 -10.79
CA ARG A 290 -8.75 13.15 -11.94
C ARG A 290 -7.96 11.89 -11.61
N SER A 291 -7.56 11.67 -10.36
CA SER A 291 -6.84 10.46 -9.92
C SER A 291 -7.66 9.17 -10.07
N VAL A 292 -8.97 9.28 -10.30
CA VAL A 292 -9.88 8.14 -10.50
C VAL A 292 -10.41 8.02 -11.94
N ASP A 293 -9.72 8.63 -12.90
CA ASP A 293 -9.99 8.44 -14.32
C ASP A 293 -9.24 7.19 -14.84
N PHE A 294 -9.98 6.11 -15.08
CA PHE A 294 -9.42 4.83 -15.57
C PHE A 294 -9.54 4.66 -17.08
N ARG A 295 -9.88 5.73 -17.81
CA ARG A 295 -9.80 5.74 -19.27
C ARG A 295 -8.34 5.70 -19.74
N PRO A 296 -8.06 5.38 -21.01
CA PRO A 296 -6.70 5.27 -21.53
C PRO A 296 -5.82 6.50 -21.23
N ARG A 297 -6.41 7.70 -21.30
CA ARG A 297 -5.69 8.95 -20.98
C ARG A 297 -5.26 9.05 -19.52
N GLY A 298 -6.12 8.61 -18.58
CA GLY A 298 -5.81 8.63 -17.16
C GLY A 298 -4.77 7.59 -16.78
N LEU A 299 -4.84 6.40 -17.39
CA LEU A 299 -3.93 5.29 -17.11
C LEU A 299 -2.49 5.49 -17.59
N LYS A 300 -2.18 6.63 -18.23
CA LYS A 300 -0.80 7.06 -18.46
C LYS A 300 -0.13 7.61 -17.20
N PHE A 301 -0.88 7.91 -16.16
CA PHE A 301 -0.42 8.52 -14.92
C PHE A 301 -0.35 7.50 -13.78
N GLY A 302 0.70 7.59 -12.97
CA GLY A 302 1.03 6.57 -11.97
C GLY A 302 -0.03 6.39 -10.89
N ASN A 303 -0.57 7.48 -10.34
CA ASN A 303 -1.63 7.41 -9.32
C ASN A 303 -2.91 6.76 -9.86
N ASN A 304 -3.32 7.11 -11.08
CA ASN A 304 -4.49 6.49 -11.72
C ASN A 304 -4.30 4.98 -11.90
N ARG A 305 -3.10 4.58 -12.37
CA ARG A 305 -2.74 3.17 -12.55
C ARG A 305 -2.77 2.41 -11.23
N ARG A 306 -2.15 2.96 -10.21
CA ARG A 306 -2.12 2.38 -8.87
C ARG A 306 -3.51 2.26 -8.26
N ASN A 307 -4.34 3.30 -8.35
CA ASN A 307 -5.70 3.29 -7.83
C ASN A 307 -6.55 2.19 -8.48
N LEU A 308 -6.39 2.00 -9.80
CA LEU A 308 -7.00 0.87 -10.51
C LEU A 308 -6.52 -0.48 -9.97
N MET A 309 -5.21 -0.66 -9.80
CA MET A 309 -4.62 -1.92 -9.31
C MET A 309 -5.13 -2.30 -7.92
N ILE A 310 -5.29 -1.33 -7.03
CA ILE A 310 -5.83 -1.57 -5.69
C ILE A 310 -7.27 -2.07 -5.76
N LEU A 311 -8.12 -1.49 -6.59
CA LEU A 311 -9.48 -1.99 -6.80
C LEU A 311 -9.50 -3.40 -7.41
N GLN A 312 -8.60 -3.68 -8.36
CA GLN A 312 -8.47 -5.01 -8.96
C GLN A 312 -8.02 -6.04 -7.92
N ALA A 313 -7.06 -5.68 -7.06
CA ALA A 313 -6.58 -6.54 -5.98
C ALA A 313 -7.70 -6.87 -4.98
N LEU A 314 -8.43 -5.85 -4.50
CA LEU A 314 -9.55 -6.04 -3.59
C LEU A 314 -10.62 -6.96 -4.20
N ARG A 315 -10.97 -6.75 -5.49
CA ARG A 315 -11.91 -7.63 -6.18
C ARG A 315 -11.43 -9.08 -6.26
N ARG A 316 -10.14 -9.28 -6.54
CA ARG A 316 -9.54 -10.62 -6.64
C ARG A 316 -9.61 -11.35 -5.30
N LEU A 317 -9.25 -10.66 -4.22
CA LEU A 317 -9.30 -11.21 -2.86
C LEU A 317 -10.75 -11.48 -2.41
N ASP A 318 -11.70 -10.62 -2.74
CA ASP A 318 -13.13 -10.85 -2.43
C ASP A 318 -13.69 -12.06 -3.18
N ARG A 319 -13.23 -12.32 -4.41
CA ARG A 319 -13.60 -13.54 -5.16
C ARG A 319 -13.04 -14.78 -4.48
N GLU A 320 -11.78 -14.75 -4.05
CA GLU A 320 -11.16 -15.87 -3.32
C GLU A 320 -11.93 -16.18 -2.03
N VAL A 321 -12.31 -15.16 -1.26
CA VAL A 321 -13.18 -15.34 -0.07
C VAL A 321 -14.49 -16.01 -0.42
N ALA A 322 -15.14 -15.62 -1.52
CA ALA A 322 -16.40 -16.21 -1.96
C ALA A 322 -16.23 -17.67 -2.43
N GLU A 323 -15.10 -18.00 -3.04
CA GLU A 323 -14.77 -19.36 -3.46
C GLU A 323 -14.51 -20.28 -2.26
N LEU A 324 -13.75 -19.82 -1.27
CA LEU A 324 -13.52 -20.54 -0.04
C LEU A 324 -14.82 -20.80 0.75
N GLY A 325 -15.75 -19.84 0.75
CA GLY A 325 -17.05 -20.01 1.39
C GLY A 325 -17.94 -21.08 0.72
N ARG A 326 -17.89 -21.19 -0.62
CA ARG A 326 -18.62 -22.24 -1.36
C ARG A 326 -18.05 -23.64 -1.12
N SER A 327 -16.72 -23.76 -1.09
CA SER A 327 -16.06 -25.05 -0.87
C SER A 327 -16.36 -25.63 0.51
N SER A 328 -16.55 -24.81 1.52
CA SER A 328 -16.90 -25.25 2.88
C SER A 328 -18.37 -25.68 3.02
N SER A 329 -19.28 -25.14 2.19
CA SER A 329 -20.70 -25.51 2.22
C SER A 329 -21.03 -26.80 1.44
N SER A 330 -20.17 -27.20 0.49
CA SER A 330 -20.34 -28.42 -0.29
C SER A 330 -19.79 -29.69 0.36
N SER A 331 -19.06 -29.57 1.46
CA SER A 331 -18.50 -30.69 2.26
C SER A 331 -19.32 -31.02 3.52
N GLY A 332 -20.61 -30.72 3.53
CA GLY A 332 -21.56 -31.15 4.57
C GLY A 332 -21.72 -32.68 4.60
N PRO A 333 -21.98 -33.31 5.74
CA PRO A 333 -21.98 -34.74 5.88
C PRO A 333 -23.05 -35.39 5.01
N SER A 334 -22.59 -36.35 4.20
CA SER A 334 -23.47 -37.38 3.56
C SER A 334 -23.90 -38.42 4.57
#